data_b1b89900331413f15755f61f8e2f32f5
#
_entry.id   b1b89900331413f15755f61f8e2f32f5
#
_cell.length_a   1.000
_cell.length_b   1.000
_cell.length_c   1.000
_cell.angle_alpha   90.00
_cell.angle_beta   90.00
_cell.angle_gamma   90.00
#
_symmetry.space_group_name_H-M   'P 1'
#
loop_
_entity.id
_entity.type
_entity.pdbx_description
1 polymer ?
#
loop_
_entity_poly.entity_id
_entity_poly.type
_entity_poly.pdbx_seq_one_letter_code
_entity_poly.pdbx_strand_id
1 'polypeptide(L)'
;MERAATFTFDCTDEMGFPVQKKLVAELMGRTCNVYLLDPDGRIIDCLRRIGLDEGKRQALPGLYYQEPDPIAKEDPKHFEEADFARILSEPGADKLSDRLMDALGGLSPMVCREAALFAAGDTDARMDELGATVADKLYLFFHEHLNHPKPWFTRGKDGIPKYFAFCPIREYGECEEAGSFTALLDSFYTLRDRNDAMRQKSQTVRKTVSNLCQRIKRKMAIQEKELAATLDRERHRQLGDIVTANIHAIKKGQKVLEAEDFYDENMPVIQ
;
A
#
# COMPACT_ATOMS: atom_id res chain seq x y z
N MET A 1 23.10 -11.46 -3.52
CA MET A 1 21.85 -12.22 -3.46
C MET A 1 21.09 -12.00 -4.74
N GLU A 2 20.97 -13.03 -5.50
CA GLU A 2 20.40 -12.97 -6.83
C GLU A 2 18.87 -13.05 -6.72
N ARG A 3 18.21 -12.13 -7.40
CA ARG A 3 16.74 -12.11 -7.50
C ARG A 3 16.29 -12.71 -8.81
N ALA A 4 17.04 -13.67 -9.32
CA ALA A 4 16.75 -14.38 -10.56
C ALA A 4 16.71 -15.90 -10.30
N ALA A 5 15.73 -16.56 -10.88
CA ALA A 5 15.62 -18.02 -10.89
C ALA A 5 15.73 -18.50 -12.32
N THR A 6 16.63 -19.46 -12.57
CA THR A 6 16.83 -20.06 -13.89
C THR A 6 16.36 -21.50 -13.89
N PHE A 7 15.47 -21.83 -14.82
CA PHE A 7 14.98 -23.17 -15.07
C PHE A 7 15.53 -23.65 -16.41
N THR A 8 16.18 -24.79 -16.42
CA THR A 8 16.66 -25.42 -17.65
C THR A 8 15.73 -26.55 -18.06
N PHE A 9 15.33 -26.54 -19.31
CA PHE A 9 14.42 -27.54 -19.90
C PHE A 9 15.15 -28.30 -21.01
N ASP A 10 15.09 -29.61 -20.97
CA ASP A 10 15.46 -30.45 -22.09
C ASP A 10 14.27 -30.53 -23.07
N CYS A 11 14.46 -30.02 -24.22
CA CYS A 11 13.47 -29.91 -25.30
C CYS A 11 13.93 -30.63 -26.55
N THR A 12 13.09 -30.69 -27.58
CA THR A 12 13.45 -31.03 -28.94
C THR A 12 13.23 -29.84 -29.83
N ASP A 13 14.14 -29.62 -30.81
CA ASP A 13 13.95 -28.62 -31.84
C ASP A 13 12.94 -29.07 -32.91
N GLU A 14 12.69 -28.23 -33.92
CA GLU A 14 11.75 -28.52 -35.02
C GLU A 14 12.17 -29.74 -35.88
N MET A 15 13.43 -30.11 -35.83
CA MET A 15 13.98 -31.27 -36.54
C MET A 15 14.06 -32.54 -35.69
N GLY A 16 13.64 -32.44 -34.41
CA GLY A 16 13.64 -33.57 -33.45
C GLY A 16 14.97 -33.78 -32.74
N PHE A 17 15.95 -32.89 -32.84
CA PHE A 17 17.19 -32.97 -32.09
C PHE A 17 17.04 -32.45 -30.65
N PRO A 18 17.73 -33.06 -29.69
CA PRO A 18 17.70 -32.59 -28.31
C PRO A 18 18.34 -31.22 -28.18
N VAL A 19 17.66 -30.28 -27.51
CA VAL A 19 18.12 -28.93 -27.30
C VAL A 19 17.75 -28.49 -25.88
N GLN A 20 18.61 -27.73 -25.20
CA GLN A 20 18.31 -27.13 -23.91
C GLN A 20 17.81 -25.70 -24.11
N LYS A 21 16.74 -25.34 -23.39
CA LYS A 21 16.26 -23.95 -23.31
C LYS A 21 16.23 -23.53 -21.85
N LYS A 22 16.46 -22.25 -21.59
CA LYS A 22 16.44 -21.69 -20.24
C LYS A 22 15.31 -20.68 -20.11
N LEU A 23 14.56 -20.79 -19.03
CA LEU A 23 13.61 -19.79 -18.59
C LEU A 23 14.22 -19.05 -17.40
N VAL A 24 14.49 -17.77 -17.56
CA VAL A 24 15.03 -16.91 -16.51
C VAL A 24 13.94 -15.99 -16.00
N ALA A 25 13.61 -16.09 -14.73
CA ALA A 25 12.63 -15.25 -14.06
C ALA A 25 13.34 -14.27 -13.11
N GLU A 26 13.32 -12.99 -13.44
CA GLU A 26 13.85 -11.93 -12.60
C GLU A 26 12.75 -11.37 -11.69
N LEU A 27 12.96 -11.46 -10.37
CA LEU A 27 11.99 -11.10 -9.35
C LEU A 27 12.39 -9.80 -8.67
N MET A 28 12.49 -8.70 -9.44
CA MET A 28 12.99 -7.40 -8.98
C MET A 28 11.89 -6.32 -8.87
N GLY A 29 10.75 -6.66 -8.31
CA GLY A 29 9.66 -5.72 -8.07
C GLY A 29 9.13 -5.08 -9.36
N ARG A 30 9.31 -3.78 -9.55
CA ARG A 30 8.80 -3.06 -10.75
C ARG A 30 9.50 -3.45 -12.03
N THR A 31 10.71 -3.97 -11.96
CA THR A 31 11.53 -4.40 -13.08
C THR A 31 11.52 -5.90 -13.30
N CYS A 32 10.54 -6.62 -12.71
CA CYS A 32 10.35 -8.05 -12.97
C CYS A 32 10.22 -8.33 -14.47
N ASN A 33 10.90 -9.36 -14.92
CA ASN A 33 10.79 -9.86 -16.29
C ASN A 33 10.99 -11.38 -16.34
N VAL A 34 10.57 -11.99 -17.42
CA VAL A 34 10.80 -13.42 -17.69
C VAL A 34 11.35 -13.54 -19.09
N TYR A 35 12.42 -14.30 -19.25
CA TYR A 35 13.11 -14.50 -20.51
C TYR A 35 13.12 -15.97 -20.86
N LEU A 36 12.84 -16.29 -22.11
CA LEU A 36 13.10 -17.59 -22.70
C LEU A 36 14.38 -17.46 -23.53
N LEU A 37 15.37 -18.26 -23.19
CA LEU A 37 16.70 -18.24 -23.83
C LEU A 37 16.94 -19.52 -24.62
N ASP A 38 17.66 -19.37 -25.71
CA ASP A 38 18.25 -20.49 -26.47
C ASP A 38 19.49 -21.06 -25.73
N PRO A 39 20.09 -22.13 -26.23
CA PRO A 39 21.31 -22.71 -25.65
C PRO A 39 22.49 -21.74 -25.55
N ASP A 40 22.58 -20.79 -26.50
CA ASP A 40 23.67 -19.81 -26.58
C ASP A 40 23.43 -18.59 -25.67
N GLY A 41 22.27 -18.52 -25.00
CA GLY A 41 21.91 -17.41 -24.13
C GLY A 41 21.29 -16.23 -24.87
N ARG A 42 20.80 -16.41 -26.10
CA ARG A 42 20.03 -15.39 -26.82
C ARG A 42 18.57 -15.43 -26.37
N ILE A 43 17.97 -14.28 -26.26
CA ILE A 43 16.56 -14.12 -25.93
C ILE A 43 15.70 -14.58 -27.09
N ILE A 44 14.98 -15.68 -26.94
CA ILE A 44 13.96 -16.13 -27.89
C ILE A 44 12.73 -15.22 -27.77
N ASP A 45 12.26 -15.01 -26.49
CA ASP A 45 11.19 -14.06 -26.18
C ASP A 45 11.32 -13.61 -24.72
N CYS A 46 10.61 -12.52 -24.38
CA CYS A 46 10.56 -12.00 -23.03
C CYS A 46 9.17 -11.42 -22.72
N LEU A 47 8.79 -11.48 -21.46
CA LEU A 47 7.47 -11.00 -21.00
C LEU A 47 7.33 -9.49 -21.22
N ARG A 48 8.40 -8.72 -20.94
CA ARG A 48 8.46 -7.27 -21.13
C ARG A 48 9.63 -6.97 -22.05
N ARG A 49 9.33 -6.37 -23.20
CA ARG A 49 10.33 -5.92 -24.15
C ARG A 49 10.82 -4.54 -23.75
N ILE A 50 12.14 -4.37 -23.64
CA ILE A 50 12.79 -3.11 -23.24
C ILE A 50 13.72 -2.71 -24.39
N GLY A 51 13.39 -1.59 -25.05
CA GLY A 51 14.17 -1.04 -26.15
C GLY A 51 15.34 -0.16 -25.68
N LEU A 52 16.07 0.42 -26.67
CA LEU A 52 17.21 1.29 -26.42
C LEU A 52 16.89 2.55 -25.60
N ASP A 53 15.68 3.07 -25.75
CA ASP A 53 15.26 4.34 -25.14
C ASP A 53 14.63 4.15 -23.74
N GLU A 54 14.37 2.91 -23.31
CA GLU A 54 13.60 2.62 -22.09
C GLU A 54 14.46 2.20 -20.91
N GLY A 55 15.75 1.89 -21.10
CA GLY A 55 16.60 1.45 -20.00
C GLY A 55 18.03 1.11 -20.41
N LYS A 56 18.91 1.03 -19.42
CA LYS A 56 20.33 0.68 -19.61
C LYS A 56 20.54 -0.76 -20.12
N ARG A 57 19.60 -1.66 -19.79
CA ARG A 57 19.66 -3.08 -20.13
C ARG A 57 18.49 -3.42 -21.05
N GLN A 58 18.84 -3.75 -22.29
CA GLN A 58 17.86 -4.10 -23.32
C GLN A 58 17.32 -5.52 -23.13
N ALA A 59 16.05 -5.71 -23.46
CA ALA A 59 15.37 -7.00 -23.42
C ALA A 59 14.54 -7.17 -24.70
N LEU A 60 15.17 -7.62 -25.77
CA LEU A 60 14.54 -7.84 -27.08
C LEU A 60 14.90 -9.23 -27.61
N PRO A 61 14.00 -9.91 -28.33
CA PRO A 61 14.30 -11.13 -29.04
C PRO A 61 15.52 -10.97 -29.96
N GLY A 62 16.41 -11.96 -29.96
CA GLY A 62 17.63 -11.96 -30.73
C GLY A 62 18.86 -11.36 -30.06
N LEU A 63 18.70 -10.59 -29.00
CA LEU A 63 19.82 -10.10 -28.19
C LEU A 63 20.27 -11.16 -27.17
N TYR A 64 21.50 -11.04 -26.70
CA TYR A 64 21.97 -11.85 -25.58
C TYR A 64 21.39 -11.37 -24.27
N TYR A 65 20.99 -12.33 -23.45
CA TYR A 65 20.57 -12.03 -22.08
C TYR A 65 21.76 -11.50 -21.27
N GLN A 66 21.55 -10.38 -20.62
CA GLN A 66 22.51 -9.79 -19.68
C GLN A 66 21.95 -9.93 -18.27
N GLU A 67 22.76 -10.46 -17.36
CA GLU A 67 22.38 -10.50 -15.96
C GLU A 67 22.22 -9.09 -15.37
N PRO A 68 21.34 -8.93 -14.36
CA PRO A 68 21.25 -7.67 -13.64
C PRO A 68 22.56 -7.33 -12.94
N ASP A 69 22.87 -6.04 -12.86
CA ASP A 69 24.04 -5.58 -12.10
C ASP A 69 23.99 -6.13 -10.67
N PRO A 70 25.11 -6.65 -10.14
CA PRO A 70 25.17 -7.10 -8.76
C PRO A 70 24.88 -5.94 -7.81
N ILE A 71 24.10 -6.22 -6.76
CA ILE A 71 23.85 -5.24 -5.72
C ILE A 71 25.12 -5.13 -4.87
N ALA A 72 25.70 -3.93 -4.77
CA ALA A 72 26.86 -3.65 -3.94
C ALA A 72 26.49 -3.62 -2.44
N LYS A 73 25.96 -4.76 -1.91
CA LYS A 73 25.60 -4.94 -0.51
C LYS A 73 26.21 -6.22 0.01
N GLU A 74 26.58 -6.22 1.27
CA GLU A 74 27.26 -7.35 1.90
C GLU A 74 26.26 -8.42 2.36
N ASP A 75 26.67 -9.70 2.33
CA ASP A 75 25.84 -10.81 2.80
C ASP A 75 25.97 -11.00 4.31
N PRO A 76 24.95 -10.71 5.11
CA PRO A 76 25.03 -10.79 6.56
C PRO A 76 25.17 -12.23 7.10
N LYS A 77 25.02 -13.24 6.26
CA LYS A 77 25.12 -14.66 6.66
C LYS A 77 26.55 -15.06 7.12
N HIS A 78 27.55 -14.35 6.59
CA HIS A 78 28.96 -14.65 6.88
C HIS A 78 29.61 -13.59 7.79
N PHE A 79 28.80 -12.71 8.37
CA PHE A 79 29.29 -11.66 9.24
C PHE A 79 29.69 -12.19 10.61
N GLU A 80 30.76 -11.56 11.13
CA GLU A 80 31.16 -11.64 12.53
C GLU A 80 30.71 -10.38 13.28
N GLU A 81 30.88 -10.36 14.58
CA GLU A 81 30.54 -9.22 15.45
C GLU A 81 31.26 -7.92 15.04
N ALA A 82 32.54 -8.05 14.65
CA ALA A 82 33.34 -6.93 14.18
C ALA A 82 32.80 -6.25 12.91
N ASP A 83 32.13 -7.02 12.03
CA ASP A 83 31.53 -6.48 10.82
C ASP A 83 30.32 -5.57 11.12
N PHE A 84 29.50 -5.95 12.09
CA PHE A 84 28.42 -5.08 12.55
C PHE A 84 28.94 -3.81 13.20
N ALA A 85 29.99 -3.90 14.01
CA ALA A 85 30.64 -2.72 14.60
C ALA A 85 31.20 -1.78 13.51
N ARG A 86 31.79 -2.33 12.45
CA ARG A 86 32.26 -1.58 11.28
C ARG A 86 31.13 -0.84 10.59
N ILE A 87 30.03 -1.54 10.24
CA ILE A 87 28.86 -0.94 9.57
C ILE A 87 28.24 0.18 10.42
N LEU A 88 28.17 0.00 11.73
CA LEU A 88 27.65 1.02 12.63
C LEU A 88 28.56 2.26 12.73
N SER A 89 29.86 2.13 12.49
CA SER A 89 30.80 3.24 12.51
C SER A 89 30.87 4.06 11.22
N GLU A 90 30.36 3.52 10.10
CA GLU A 90 30.36 4.20 8.81
C GLU A 90 29.40 5.40 8.80
N PRO A 91 29.74 6.52 8.10
CA PRO A 91 28.85 7.65 7.95
C PRO A 91 27.65 7.30 7.02
N GLY A 92 26.49 7.89 7.23
CA GLY A 92 25.33 7.70 6.32
C GLY A 92 23.99 7.85 7.03
N ALA A 93 23.14 6.82 7.00
CA ALA A 93 21.77 6.88 7.48
C ALA A 93 21.65 7.27 8.97
N ASP A 94 20.63 8.05 9.29
CA ASP A 94 20.35 8.52 10.66
C ASP A 94 19.75 7.44 11.55
N LYS A 95 19.03 6.45 10.94
CA LYS A 95 18.37 5.35 11.64
C LYS A 95 19.13 4.05 11.47
N LEU A 96 19.12 3.23 12.51
CA LEU A 96 19.73 1.90 12.49
C LEU A 96 19.13 0.99 11.41
N SER A 97 17.79 0.97 11.28
CA SER A 97 17.12 0.17 10.26
C SER A 97 17.50 0.54 8.82
N ASP A 98 17.69 1.84 8.55
CA ASP A 98 18.09 2.33 7.23
C ASP A 98 19.57 1.99 6.98
N ARG A 99 20.42 2.12 8.00
CA ARG A 99 21.83 1.71 7.95
C ARG A 99 21.97 0.23 7.57
N LEU A 100 21.23 -0.65 8.26
CA LEU A 100 21.23 -2.08 7.97
C LEU A 100 20.69 -2.34 6.55
N MET A 101 19.67 -1.59 6.12
CA MET A 101 19.10 -1.73 4.78
C MET A 101 20.07 -1.31 3.69
N ASP A 102 20.88 -0.28 3.92
CA ASP A 102 21.86 0.22 2.94
C ASP A 102 23.09 -0.69 2.83
N ALA A 103 23.58 -1.21 3.94
CA ALA A 103 24.78 -2.04 3.98
C ALA A 103 24.52 -3.50 3.59
N LEU A 104 23.41 -4.09 4.06
CA LEU A 104 23.18 -5.52 3.98
C LEU A 104 22.26 -5.91 2.80
N GLY A 105 22.66 -6.95 2.08
CA GLY A 105 21.90 -7.54 0.99
C GLY A 105 20.86 -8.56 1.48
N GLY A 106 19.79 -8.74 0.68
CA GLY A 106 18.81 -9.79 0.89
C GLY A 106 17.84 -9.59 2.04
N LEU A 107 17.90 -8.49 2.74
CA LEU A 107 16.99 -8.16 3.83
C LEU A 107 15.84 -7.29 3.35
N SER A 108 14.69 -7.45 3.99
CA SER A 108 13.55 -6.56 3.78
C SER A 108 13.57 -5.42 4.82
N PRO A 109 12.93 -4.27 4.53
CA PRO A 109 12.80 -3.19 5.52
C PRO A 109 12.20 -3.65 6.85
N MET A 110 11.26 -4.60 6.83
CA MET A 110 10.65 -5.15 8.03
C MET A 110 11.66 -5.91 8.90
N VAL A 111 12.53 -6.72 8.29
CA VAL A 111 13.58 -7.44 9.02
C VAL A 111 14.61 -6.49 9.61
N CYS A 112 15.00 -5.44 8.88
CA CYS A 112 15.91 -4.43 9.40
C CYS A 112 15.32 -3.66 10.60
N ARG A 113 14.02 -3.35 10.56
CA ARG A 113 13.32 -2.72 11.69
C ARG A 113 13.18 -3.65 12.89
N GLU A 114 12.90 -4.93 12.67
CA GLU A 114 12.85 -5.93 13.74
C GLU A 114 14.25 -6.14 14.36
N ALA A 115 15.31 -6.15 13.55
CA ALA A 115 16.68 -6.20 14.04
C ALA A 115 17.02 -4.96 14.89
N ALA A 116 16.58 -3.77 14.48
CA ALA A 116 16.75 -2.53 15.25
C ALA A 116 15.95 -2.59 16.58
N LEU A 117 14.73 -3.08 16.55
CA LEU A 117 13.91 -3.30 17.76
C LEU A 117 14.60 -4.28 18.72
N PHE A 118 15.12 -5.37 18.21
CA PHE A 118 15.84 -6.35 19.04
C PHE A 118 17.12 -5.79 19.65
N ALA A 119 17.92 -5.07 18.86
CA ALA A 119 19.23 -4.61 19.27
C ALA A 119 19.18 -3.34 20.12
N ALA A 120 18.33 -2.38 19.76
CA ALA A 120 18.27 -1.05 20.38
C ALA A 120 16.97 -0.79 21.16
N GLY A 121 15.95 -1.67 21.05
CA GLY A 121 14.67 -1.51 21.75
C GLY A 121 13.65 -0.62 21.03
N ASP A 122 14.00 -0.06 19.86
CA ASP A 122 13.13 0.76 19.04
C ASP A 122 13.35 0.44 17.54
N THR A 123 12.26 0.35 16.76
CA THR A 123 12.31 0.15 15.31
C THR A 123 12.91 1.32 14.55
N ASP A 124 12.80 2.53 15.12
CA ASP A 124 13.30 3.79 14.57
C ASP A 124 14.53 4.32 15.32
N ALA A 125 15.24 3.43 16.05
CA ALA A 125 16.44 3.78 16.83
C ALA A 125 17.43 4.62 16.01
N ARG A 126 17.88 5.73 16.57
CA ARG A 126 18.81 6.65 15.94
C ARG A 126 20.25 6.20 16.15
N MET A 127 21.10 6.43 15.16
CA MET A 127 22.51 6.05 15.19
C MET A 127 23.31 6.76 16.31
N ASP A 128 22.94 7.99 16.64
CA ASP A 128 23.57 8.80 17.69
C ASP A 128 23.20 8.38 19.13
N GLU A 129 22.15 7.56 19.28
CA GLU A 129 21.64 7.08 20.57
C GLU A 129 22.01 5.62 20.87
N LEU A 130 22.76 4.95 19.98
CA LEU A 130 23.05 3.53 20.09
C LEU A 130 24.01 3.22 21.25
N GLY A 131 23.63 2.21 22.04
CA GLY A 131 24.48 1.67 23.11
C GLY A 131 25.62 0.80 22.57
N ALA A 132 26.66 0.62 23.39
CA ALA A 132 27.87 -0.15 23.02
C ALA A 132 27.57 -1.64 22.65
N THR A 133 26.47 -2.22 23.13
CA THR A 133 26.13 -3.63 22.92
C THR A 133 25.25 -3.89 21.67
N VAL A 134 24.98 -2.85 20.86
CA VAL A 134 24.09 -2.99 19.70
C VAL A 134 24.70 -3.90 18.62
N ALA A 135 26.02 -3.79 18.38
CA ALA A 135 26.71 -4.66 17.43
C ALA A 135 26.60 -6.15 17.80
N ASP A 136 26.82 -6.49 19.06
CA ASP A 136 26.73 -7.86 19.58
C ASP A 136 25.31 -8.41 19.44
N LYS A 137 24.31 -7.58 19.75
CA LYS A 137 22.90 -7.98 19.62
C LYS A 137 22.49 -8.16 18.15
N LEU A 138 22.99 -7.32 17.24
CA LEU A 138 22.74 -7.50 15.80
C LEU A 138 23.37 -8.80 15.32
N TYR A 139 24.60 -9.09 15.72
CA TYR A 139 25.25 -10.37 15.42
C TYR A 139 24.41 -11.55 15.91
N LEU A 140 23.96 -11.55 17.17
CA LEU A 140 23.11 -12.61 17.72
C LEU A 140 21.81 -12.77 16.93
N PHE A 141 21.15 -11.65 16.59
CA PHE A 141 19.90 -11.68 15.81
C PHE A 141 20.10 -12.31 14.44
N PHE A 142 21.08 -11.83 13.68
CA PHE A 142 21.30 -12.35 12.33
C PHE A 142 21.88 -13.75 12.32
N HIS A 143 22.80 -14.05 13.24
CA HIS A 143 23.36 -15.40 13.37
C HIS A 143 22.27 -16.43 13.69
N GLU A 144 21.36 -16.15 14.63
CA GLU A 144 20.26 -17.05 14.97
C GLU A 144 19.31 -17.23 13.77
N HIS A 145 18.82 -16.14 13.20
CA HIS A 145 17.74 -16.20 12.20
C HIS A 145 18.21 -16.56 10.79
N LEU A 146 19.47 -16.31 10.42
CA LEU A 146 19.99 -16.69 9.11
C LEU A 146 20.54 -18.10 9.06
N ASN A 147 21.06 -18.62 10.19
CA ASN A 147 21.50 -20.02 10.27
C ASN A 147 20.35 -21.00 10.58
N HIS A 148 19.34 -20.53 11.31
CA HIS A 148 18.16 -21.32 11.68
C HIS A 148 16.87 -20.62 11.22
N PRO A 149 16.69 -20.37 9.88
CA PRO A 149 15.53 -19.68 9.38
C PRO A 149 14.25 -20.46 9.63
N LYS A 150 13.27 -19.82 10.22
CA LYS A 150 11.96 -20.40 10.48
C LYS A 150 10.87 -19.61 9.76
N PRO A 151 9.82 -20.28 9.26
CA PRO A 151 8.73 -19.61 8.56
C PRO A 151 7.77 -18.96 9.55
N TRP A 152 7.81 -17.63 9.64
CA TRP A 152 6.91 -16.85 10.48
C TRP A 152 5.95 -16.02 9.64
N PHE A 153 4.71 -15.94 10.09
CA PHE A 153 3.78 -14.91 9.60
C PHE A 153 3.26 -14.07 10.75
N THR A 154 3.02 -12.80 10.44
CA THR A 154 2.45 -11.85 11.40
C THR A 154 1.03 -11.54 11.00
N ARG A 155 0.11 -11.70 11.97
CA ARG A 155 -1.31 -11.41 11.80
C ARG A 155 -1.59 -9.95 12.13
N GLY A 156 -2.41 -9.31 11.33
CA GLY A 156 -2.93 -8.01 11.67
C GLY A 156 -4.01 -8.07 12.75
N LYS A 157 -4.50 -6.92 13.19
CA LYS A 157 -5.59 -6.79 14.17
C LYS A 157 -6.90 -7.50 13.73
N ASP A 158 -7.04 -7.76 12.45
CA ASP A 158 -8.16 -8.48 11.83
C ASP A 158 -7.95 -10.01 11.79
N GLY A 159 -6.86 -10.51 12.38
CA GLY A 159 -6.48 -11.93 12.40
C GLY A 159 -5.98 -12.46 11.05
N ILE A 160 -5.91 -11.62 10.01
CA ILE A 160 -5.46 -12.02 8.68
C ILE A 160 -3.93 -11.91 8.60
N PRO A 161 -3.21 -12.92 8.05
CA PRO A 161 -1.79 -12.81 7.79
C PRO A 161 -1.48 -11.64 6.85
N LYS A 162 -0.64 -10.70 7.29
CA LYS A 162 -0.26 -9.51 6.51
C LYS A 162 1.18 -9.55 6.02
N TYR A 163 2.04 -10.17 6.81
CA TYR A 163 3.47 -10.24 6.54
C TYR A 163 3.99 -11.64 6.80
N PHE A 164 5.06 -12.00 6.14
CA PHE A 164 5.82 -13.21 6.41
C PHE A 164 7.32 -12.93 6.32
N ALA A 165 8.10 -13.65 7.11
CA ALA A 165 9.54 -13.52 7.13
C ALA A 165 10.19 -14.84 7.64
N PHE A 166 11.51 -14.89 7.60
CA PHE A 166 12.29 -16.00 8.19
C PHE A 166 12.53 -15.82 9.71
N CYS A 167 12.05 -14.73 10.28
CA CYS A 167 12.08 -14.40 11.71
C CYS A 167 10.74 -13.77 12.13
N PRO A 168 10.41 -13.77 13.42
CA PRO A 168 9.19 -13.10 13.90
C PRO A 168 9.27 -11.59 13.73
N ILE A 169 8.25 -10.97 13.17
CA ILE A 169 8.15 -9.51 13.00
C ILE A 169 7.11 -8.97 14.00
N ARG A 170 7.56 -8.61 15.19
CA ARG A 170 6.71 -8.24 16.33
C ARG A 170 6.09 -6.87 16.21
N GLU A 171 6.72 -5.97 15.46
CA GLU A 171 6.22 -4.60 15.23
C GLU A 171 4.76 -4.57 14.75
N TYR A 172 4.34 -5.53 13.94
CA TYR A 172 3.04 -5.48 13.26
C TYR A 172 1.95 -6.34 13.91
N GLY A 173 2.25 -7.10 14.96
CA GLY A 173 1.27 -7.89 15.67
C GLY A 173 1.76 -9.26 16.14
N GLU A 174 0.82 -10.17 16.32
CA GLU A 174 1.12 -11.53 16.78
C GLU A 174 1.83 -12.34 15.69
N CYS A 175 2.92 -13.01 16.09
CA CYS A 175 3.71 -13.85 15.20
C CYS A 175 3.38 -15.33 15.45
N GLU A 176 3.21 -16.07 14.38
CA GLU A 176 2.93 -17.50 14.40
C GLU A 176 3.92 -18.23 13.50
N GLU A 177 4.53 -19.32 14.02
CA GLU A 177 5.44 -20.16 13.26
C GLU A 177 4.63 -21.15 12.42
N ALA A 178 4.88 -21.21 11.11
CA ALA A 178 4.27 -22.20 10.22
C ALA A 178 5.10 -23.49 10.18
N GLY A 179 4.47 -24.60 9.77
CA GLY A 179 5.16 -25.88 9.70
C GLY A 179 6.28 -25.97 8.65
N SER A 180 6.20 -25.16 7.59
CA SER A 180 7.23 -25.04 6.55
C SER A 180 7.07 -23.74 5.76
N PHE A 181 8.14 -23.31 5.04
CA PHE A 181 8.05 -22.14 4.14
C PHE A 181 7.03 -22.36 3.01
N THR A 182 6.92 -23.55 2.47
CA THR A 182 5.92 -23.89 1.44
C THR A 182 4.51 -23.71 1.98
N ALA A 183 4.21 -24.30 3.14
CA ALA A 183 2.89 -24.18 3.77
C ALA A 183 2.55 -22.73 4.14
N LEU A 184 3.55 -21.96 4.58
CA LEU A 184 3.41 -20.53 4.87
C LEU A 184 3.02 -19.76 3.61
N LEU A 185 3.76 -19.92 2.52
CA LEU A 185 3.53 -19.22 1.26
C LEU A 185 2.18 -19.58 0.64
N ASP A 186 1.84 -20.88 0.61
CA ASP A 186 0.55 -21.36 0.11
C ASP A 186 -0.61 -20.76 0.89
N SER A 187 -0.53 -20.79 2.23
CA SER A 187 -1.57 -20.21 3.09
C SER A 187 -1.70 -18.70 2.90
N PHE A 188 -0.57 -18.00 2.87
CA PHE A 188 -0.53 -16.55 2.75
C PHE A 188 -1.12 -16.08 1.41
N TYR A 189 -0.66 -16.64 0.29
CA TYR A 189 -1.11 -16.23 -1.04
C TYR A 189 -2.53 -16.69 -1.33
N THR A 190 -2.93 -17.89 -0.91
CA THR A 190 -4.32 -18.37 -1.06
C THR A 190 -5.31 -17.44 -0.35
N LEU A 191 -5.01 -17.03 0.89
CA LEU A 191 -5.86 -16.09 1.63
C LEU A 191 -5.88 -14.70 0.98
N ARG A 192 -4.74 -14.23 0.51
CA ARG A 192 -4.62 -12.94 -0.19
C ARG A 192 -5.44 -12.95 -1.48
N ASP A 193 -5.25 -13.94 -2.33
CA ASP A 193 -5.96 -14.06 -3.61
C ASP A 193 -7.48 -14.15 -3.40
N ARG A 194 -7.91 -14.92 -2.39
CA ARG A 194 -9.32 -15.00 -2.02
C ARG A 194 -9.88 -13.63 -1.59
N ASN A 195 -9.13 -12.90 -0.76
CA ASN A 195 -9.54 -11.57 -0.31
C ASN A 195 -9.57 -10.56 -1.45
N ASP A 196 -8.58 -10.59 -2.34
CA ASP A 196 -8.52 -9.71 -3.50
C ASP A 196 -9.66 -10.02 -4.50
N ALA A 197 -9.96 -11.30 -4.74
CA ALA A 197 -11.11 -11.71 -5.55
C ALA A 197 -12.44 -11.25 -4.94
N MET A 198 -12.61 -11.38 -3.61
CA MET A 198 -13.77 -10.85 -2.91
C MET A 198 -13.88 -9.32 -3.01
N ARG A 199 -12.76 -8.61 -2.83
CA ARG A 199 -12.70 -7.15 -3.01
C ARG A 199 -13.12 -6.74 -4.41
N GLN A 200 -12.56 -7.37 -5.44
CA GLN A 200 -12.91 -7.07 -6.83
C GLN A 200 -14.41 -7.31 -7.12
N LYS A 201 -14.94 -8.46 -6.71
CA LYS A 201 -16.37 -8.78 -6.87
C LYS A 201 -17.29 -7.81 -6.12
N SER A 202 -16.91 -7.39 -4.93
CA SER A 202 -17.70 -6.46 -4.11
C SER A 202 -17.56 -4.99 -4.54
N GLN A 203 -16.51 -4.63 -5.27
CA GLN A 203 -16.22 -3.24 -5.62
C GLN A 203 -17.35 -2.59 -6.45
N THR A 204 -17.89 -3.31 -7.42
CA THR A 204 -19.00 -2.83 -8.26
C THR A 204 -20.25 -2.56 -7.43
N VAL A 205 -20.60 -3.49 -6.54
CA VAL A 205 -21.77 -3.34 -5.65
C VAL A 205 -21.56 -2.15 -4.70
N ARG A 206 -20.38 -2.06 -4.06
CA ARG A 206 -20.03 -0.93 -3.18
C ARG A 206 -20.13 0.41 -3.91
N LYS A 207 -19.62 0.50 -5.15
CA LYS A 207 -19.69 1.71 -5.98
C LYS A 207 -21.13 2.08 -6.29
N THR A 208 -21.97 1.10 -6.66
CA THR A 208 -23.38 1.33 -6.95
C THR A 208 -24.12 1.82 -5.70
N VAL A 209 -23.93 1.17 -4.55
CA VAL A 209 -24.55 1.58 -3.27
C VAL A 209 -24.07 2.98 -2.85
N SER A 210 -22.76 3.25 -2.94
CA SER A 210 -22.22 4.58 -2.63
C SER A 210 -22.82 5.68 -3.51
N ASN A 211 -22.93 5.43 -4.82
CA ASN A 211 -23.54 6.38 -5.76
C ASN A 211 -25.02 6.62 -5.45
N LEU A 212 -25.78 5.58 -5.12
CA LEU A 212 -27.17 5.69 -4.71
C LEU A 212 -27.32 6.51 -3.42
N CYS A 213 -26.49 6.22 -2.41
CA CYS A 213 -26.49 6.99 -1.16
C CYS A 213 -26.18 8.47 -1.39
N GLN A 214 -25.18 8.78 -2.23
CA GLN A 214 -24.85 10.16 -2.57
C GLN A 214 -25.99 10.87 -3.33
N ARG A 215 -26.64 10.14 -4.26
CA ARG A 215 -27.79 10.67 -5.00
C ARG A 215 -28.95 10.99 -4.08
N ILE A 216 -29.26 10.10 -3.14
CA ILE A 216 -30.33 10.28 -2.16
C ILE A 216 -30.01 11.48 -1.23
N LYS A 217 -28.77 11.56 -0.70
CA LYS A 217 -28.35 12.69 0.13
C LYS A 217 -28.50 14.04 -0.59
N ARG A 218 -28.09 14.12 -1.88
CA ARG A 218 -28.29 15.34 -2.69
C ARG A 218 -29.76 15.68 -2.86
N LYS A 219 -30.61 14.66 -3.13
CA LYS A 219 -32.06 14.87 -3.26
C LYS A 219 -32.68 15.37 -1.96
N MET A 220 -32.30 14.79 -0.81
CA MET A 220 -32.76 15.26 0.50
C MET A 220 -32.39 16.72 0.75
N ALA A 221 -31.13 17.11 0.50
CA ALA A 221 -30.68 18.48 0.69
C ALA A 221 -31.44 19.49 -0.21
N ILE A 222 -31.79 19.09 -1.45
CA ILE A 222 -32.61 19.92 -2.31
C ILE A 222 -34.03 20.05 -1.75
N GLN A 223 -34.65 18.95 -1.32
CA GLN A 223 -36.00 18.95 -0.75
C GLN A 223 -36.07 19.75 0.56
N GLU A 224 -35.08 19.67 1.42
CA GLU A 224 -34.96 20.48 2.63
C GLU A 224 -34.91 21.98 2.29
N LYS A 225 -34.14 22.34 1.28
CA LYS A 225 -34.07 23.74 0.80
C LYS A 225 -35.39 24.23 0.21
N GLU A 226 -36.06 23.37 -0.57
CA GLU A 226 -37.38 23.69 -1.14
C GLU A 226 -38.43 23.83 -0.04
N LEU A 227 -38.41 22.97 0.98
CA LEU A 227 -39.28 23.06 2.12
C LEU A 227 -39.08 24.37 2.89
N ALA A 228 -37.83 24.73 3.19
CA ALA A 228 -37.52 26.00 3.82
C ALA A 228 -38.03 27.21 3.00
N ALA A 229 -37.82 27.17 1.68
CA ALA A 229 -38.36 28.22 0.77
C ALA A 229 -39.90 28.26 0.74
N THR A 230 -40.56 27.13 0.97
CA THR A 230 -42.03 27.05 1.04
C THR A 230 -42.56 27.70 2.31
N LEU A 231 -41.87 27.53 3.44
CA LEU A 231 -42.23 28.21 4.69
C LEU A 231 -42.10 29.72 4.56
N ASP A 232 -41.02 30.20 3.96
CA ASP A 232 -40.85 31.65 3.67
C ASP A 232 -41.95 32.18 2.71
N ARG A 233 -42.33 31.35 1.73
CA ARG A 233 -43.39 31.70 0.78
C ARG A 233 -44.76 31.84 1.46
N GLU A 234 -45.06 30.98 2.40
CA GLU A 234 -46.30 31.05 3.19
C GLU A 234 -46.34 32.34 4.03
N ARG A 235 -45.22 32.71 4.66
CA ARG A 235 -45.11 33.97 5.40
C ARG A 235 -45.26 35.17 4.49
N HIS A 236 -44.68 35.16 3.30
CA HIS A 236 -44.88 36.22 2.30
C HIS A 236 -46.32 36.36 1.82
N ARG A 237 -47.03 35.18 1.70
CA ARG A 237 -48.47 35.19 1.37
C ARG A 237 -49.28 35.87 2.49
N GLN A 238 -49.06 35.48 3.76
CA GLN A 238 -49.69 36.10 4.91
C GLN A 238 -49.48 37.62 4.98
N LEU A 239 -48.24 38.05 4.77
CA LEU A 239 -47.92 39.48 4.70
C LEU A 239 -48.65 40.19 3.51
N GLY A 240 -48.75 39.55 2.36
CA GLY A 240 -49.51 40.03 1.21
C GLY A 240 -51.01 40.17 1.53
N ASP A 241 -51.59 39.19 2.24
CA ASP A 241 -52.98 39.26 2.67
C ASP A 241 -53.21 40.40 3.68
N ILE A 242 -52.28 40.58 4.63
CA ILE A 242 -52.32 41.72 5.60
C ILE A 242 -52.25 43.08 4.88
N VAL A 243 -51.34 43.22 3.91
CA VAL A 243 -51.24 44.45 3.12
C VAL A 243 -52.54 44.69 2.31
N THR A 244 -53.08 43.64 1.70
CA THR A 244 -54.34 43.73 0.94
C THR A 244 -55.53 44.12 1.80
N ALA A 245 -55.65 43.54 3.00
CA ALA A 245 -56.69 43.86 3.97
C ALA A 245 -56.63 45.33 4.43
N ASN A 246 -55.44 45.92 4.48
CA ASN A 246 -55.20 47.29 4.93
C ASN A 246 -54.96 48.26 3.74
N ILE A 247 -55.33 47.94 2.52
CA ILE A 247 -55.07 48.75 1.33
C ILE A 247 -55.64 50.15 1.43
N HIS A 248 -56.74 50.31 2.12
CA HIS A 248 -57.40 51.59 2.33
C HIS A 248 -56.60 52.54 3.24
N ALA A 249 -55.68 52.01 4.06
CA ALA A 249 -54.83 52.80 4.96
C ALA A 249 -53.51 53.22 4.29
N ILE A 250 -53.22 52.75 3.12
CA ILE A 250 -51.95 52.97 2.41
C ILE A 250 -51.99 54.31 1.69
N LYS A 251 -51.05 55.23 1.99
CA LYS A 251 -50.89 56.52 1.30
C LYS A 251 -49.81 56.40 0.22
N LYS A 252 -50.03 57.10 -0.89
CA LYS A 252 -49.06 57.19 -2.01
C LYS A 252 -47.69 57.67 -1.53
N GLY A 253 -46.66 56.79 -1.73
CA GLY A 253 -45.28 57.06 -1.33
C GLY A 253 -44.93 56.56 0.07
N GLN A 254 -45.83 55.93 0.79
CA GLN A 254 -45.58 55.28 2.07
C GLN A 254 -44.66 54.04 1.87
N LYS A 255 -43.60 53.92 2.63
CA LYS A 255 -42.64 52.84 2.55
C LYS A 255 -42.85 51.72 3.58
N VAL A 256 -43.54 52.02 4.65
CA VAL A 256 -43.82 51.11 5.77
C VAL A 256 -45.29 51.18 6.12
N LEU A 257 -45.91 50.03 6.25
CA LEU A 257 -47.30 49.88 6.72
C LEU A 257 -47.26 49.22 8.09
N GLU A 258 -47.89 49.86 9.09
CA GLU A 258 -48.11 49.22 10.38
C GLU A 258 -49.50 48.60 10.37
N ALA A 259 -49.58 47.28 10.58
CA ALA A 259 -50.83 46.54 10.59
C ALA A 259 -50.80 45.40 11.60
N GLU A 260 -51.94 45.01 12.09
CA GLU A 260 -52.08 43.85 12.99
C GLU A 260 -51.93 42.53 12.19
N ASP A 261 -51.11 41.62 12.72
CA ASP A 261 -50.94 40.29 12.12
C ASP A 261 -52.08 39.37 12.61
N PHE A 262 -53.14 39.31 11.85
CA PHE A 262 -54.31 38.49 12.18
C PHE A 262 -54.11 36.98 11.98
N TYR A 263 -52.90 36.55 11.54
CA TYR A 263 -52.50 35.14 11.53
C TYR A 263 -51.84 34.68 12.81
N ASP A 264 -51.47 35.64 13.71
CA ASP A 264 -50.95 35.32 15.06
C ASP A 264 -52.07 35.54 16.07
N GLU A 265 -52.24 34.60 17.04
CA GLU A 265 -53.27 34.67 18.05
C GLU A 265 -53.18 35.92 18.93
N ASN A 266 -51.98 36.48 19.07
CA ASN A 266 -51.73 37.71 19.84
C ASN A 266 -51.88 38.97 19.03
N MET A 267 -52.20 38.91 17.75
CA MET A 267 -52.38 40.00 16.82
C MET A 267 -51.29 41.12 16.96
N PRO A 268 -50.00 40.78 16.94
CA PRO A 268 -48.95 41.77 17.08
C PRO A 268 -48.97 42.75 15.89
N VAL A 269 -48.65 44.02 16.18
CA VAL A 269 -48.45 45.02 15.11
C VAL A 269 -47.12 44.78 14.44
N ILE A 270 -47.13 44.54 13.15
CA ILE A 270 -45.96 44.32 12.30
C ILE A 270 -45.75 45.50 11.31
N GLN A 271 -44.48 45.68 10.90
CA GLN A 271 -44.04 46.69 9.92
C GLN A 271 -43.50 46.05 8.68
#